data_f13799d28a30e9ce4b75d9d0567c62d9
#
_entry.id   f13799d28a30e9ce4b75d9d0567c62d9
#
_cell.length_a   1.000
_cell.length_b   1.000
_cell.length_c   1.000
_cell.angle_alpha   90.00
_cell.angle_beta   90.00
_cell.angle_gamma   90.00
#
_symmetry.space_group_name_H-M   'P 1'
#
loop_
_entity.id
_entity.type
_entity.pdbx_description
1 polymer ?
#
loop_
_entity_poly.entity_id
_entity_poly.type
_entity_poly.pdbx_seq_one_letter_code
_entity_poly.pdbx_strand_id
1 'polypeptide(L)'
;MPDHPLGLTPLARRCIAAGAILMLCGVLLGAFGAHALQAQLTPRQLASYQTGVQYQMLHAFGLMIVGIVGQVTGASPRLRWSARLMIAGIVFFSGSIYLMTAGAPRGLGMVAPLGGVSFMAAWALLAWHVLSPTLSGIAGEGARKGG
;
A
#
# COMPACT_ATOMS: atom_id res chain seq x y z
N MET A 1 0.74 17.27 24.46
CA MET A 1 0.24 18.02 23.28
C MET A 1 0.99 17.54 22.04
N PRO A 2 0.35 17.21 20.95
CA PRO A 2 1.10 16.86 19.73
C PRO A 2 1.71 18.15 19.16
N ASP A 3 3.04 18.22 19.17
CA ASP A 3 3.83 19.36 18.70
C ASP A 3 3.80 19.56 17.16
N HIS A 4 2.72 19.15 16.50
CA HIS A 4 2.60 19.24 15.06
C HIS A 4 1.41 20.11 14.67
N PRO A 5 1.59 21.12 13.79
CA PRO A 5 0.54 22.07 13.40
C PRO A 5 -0.73 21.44 12.82
N LEU A 6 -0.65 20.18 12.34
CA LEU A 6 -1.80 19.45 11.80
C LEU A 6 -2.41 18.44 12.77
N GLY A 7 -1.92 18.30 14.01
CA GLY A 7 -2.43 17.33 14.99
C GLY A 7 -2.31 15.84 14.57
N LEU A 8 -1.55 15.54 13.51
CA LEU A 8 -1.39 14.17 13.00
C LEU A 8 -0.44 13.36 13.85
N THR A 9 -0.82 12.11 14.15
CA THR A 9 0.09 11.15 14.76
C THR A 9 1.30 10.86 13.83
N PRO A 10 2.46 10.46 14.38
CA PRO A 10 3.64 10.14 13.56
C PRO A 10 3.36 9.05 12.50
N LEU A 11 2.52 8.06 12.80
CA LEU A 11 2.11 7.04 11.83
C LEU A 11 1.29 7.65 10.69
N ALA A 12 0.25 8.42 11.02
CA ALA A 12 -0.63 9.06 10.04
C ALA A 12 0.17 9.96 9.09
N ARG A 13 1.01 10.84 9.65
CA ARG A 13 1.85 11.75 8.86
C ARG A 13 2.75 10.99 7.88
N ARG A 14 3.45 9.94 8.35
CA ARG A 14 4.36 9.15 7.51
C ARG A 14 3.62 8.40 6.41
N CYS A 15 2.51 7.75 6.73
CA CYS A 15 1.73 6.98 5.77
C CYS A 15 1.08 7.87 4.71
N ILE A 16 0.50 9.00 5.13
CA ILE A 16 -0.15 9.94 4.20
C ILE A 16 0.89 10.59 3.28
N ALA A 17 2.01 11.07 3.84
CA ALA A 17 3.06 11.70 3.04
C ALA A 17 3.70 10.69 2.06
N ALA A 18 4.06 9.50 2.51
CA ALA A 18 4.62 8.46 1.64
C ALA A 18 3.63 8.02 0.56
N GLY A 19 2.34 7.83 0.92
CA GLY A 19 1.29 7.52 -0.03
C GLY A 19 1.11 8.60 -1.09
N ALA A 20 1.10 9.88 -0.69
CA ALA A 20 0.99 10.99 -1.62
C ALA A 20 2.18 11.08 -2.58
N ILE A 21 3.40 10.88 -2.08
CA ILE A 21 4.62 10.84 -2.92
C ILE A 21 4.57 9.68 -3.91
N LEU A 22 4.21 8.48 -3.44
CA LEU A 22 4.09 7.30 -4.32
C LEU A 22 2.98 7.47 -5.35
N MET A 23 1.89 8.16 -5.00
CA MET A 23 0.81 8.51 -5.94
C MET A 23 1.30 9.49 -7.00
N LEU A 24 2.01 10.55 -6.61
CA LEU A 24 2.63 11.51 -7.53
C LEU A 24 3.57 10.79 -8.52
N CYS A 25 4.46 9.92 -8.00
CA CYS A 25 5.33 9.10 -8.84
C CYS A 25 4.51 8.20 -9.78
N GLY A 26 3.42 7.61 -9.31
CA GLY A 26 2.53 6.77 -10.13
C GLY A 26 1.90 7.54 -11.28
N VAL A 27 1.43 8.77 -11.05
CA VAL A 27 0.89 9.65 -12.09
C VAL A 27 1.96 9.97 -13.14
N LEU A 28 3.17 10.34 -12.70
CA LEU A 28 4.29 10.63 -13.61
C LEU A 28 4.68 9.40 -14.45
N LEU A 29 4.79 8.23 -13.82
CA LEU A 29 5.10 6.98 -14.52
C LEU A 29 3.97 6.59 -15.47
N GLY A 30 2.71 6.77 -15.09
CA GLY A 30 1.56 6.54 -15.96
C GLY A 30 1.58 7.41 -17.21
N ALA A 31 1.83 8.71 -17.06
CA ALA A 31 1.98 9.65 -18.18
C ALA A 31 3.17 9.28 -19.06
N PHE A 32 4.31 8.92 -18.47
CA PHE A 32 5.49 8.46 -19.21
C PHE A 32 5.19 7.20 -20.03
N GLY A 33 4.46 6.25 -19.46
CA GLY A 33 4.02 5.04 -20.15
C GLY A 33 3.13 5.33 -21.35
N ALA A 34 2.17 6.25 -21.20
CA ALA A 34 1.23 6.61 -22.24
C ALA A 34 1.85 7.41 -23.39
N HIS A 35 2.87 8.22 -23.12
CA HIS A 35 3.45 9.13 -24.14
C HIS A 35 4.79 8.65 -24.67
N ALA A 36 5.71 8.20 -23.82
CA ALA A 36 7.06 7.86 -24.22
C ALA A 36 7.26 6.36 -24.52
N LEU A 37 6.66 5.48 -23.72
CA LEU A 37 6.90 4.05 -23.84
C LEU A 37 5.97 3.37 -24.87
N GLN A 38 4.83 3.96 -25.19
CA GLN A 38 3.87 3.38 -26.13
C GLN A 38 4.48 3.08 -27.52
N ALA A 39 5.41 3.92 -27.98
CA ALA A 39 6.09 3.71 -29.26
C ALA A 39 7.28 2.73 -29.18
N GLN A 40 7.74 2.39 -27.98
CA GLN A 40 8.97 1.60 -27.77
C GLN A 40 8.68 0.18 -27.29
N LEU A 41 7.55 -0.04 -26.63
CA LEU A 41 7.19 -1.31 -26.04
C LEU A 41 6.20 -2.09 -26.91
N THR A 42 6.30 -3.40 -26.87
CA THR A 42 5.24 -4.27 -27.41
C THR A 42 3.95 -4.08 -26.59
N PRO A 43 2.76 -4.37 -27.18
CA PRO A 43 1.49 -4.26 -26.45
C PRO A 43 1.48 -5.03 -25.14
N ARG A 44 2.11 -6.20 -25.07
CA ARG A 44 2.22 -7.02 -23.86
C ARG A 44 3.10 -6.36 -22.79
N GLN A 45 4.22 -5.76 -23.18
CA GLN A 45 5.11 -5.06 -22.25
C GLN A 45 4.45 -3.80 -21.70
N LEU A 46 3.75 -3.05 -22.57
CA LEU A 46 3.00 -1.87 -22.17
C LEU A 46 1.88 -2.22 -21.17
N ALA A 47 1.12 -3.28 -21.43
CA ALA A 47 0.08 -3.76 -20.53
C ALA A 47 0.67 -4.17 -19.16
N SER A 48 1.81 -4.86 -19.13
CA SER A 48 2.51 -5.18 -17.88
C SER A 48 2.95 -3.93 -17.14
N TYR A 49 3.53 -2.95 -17.84
CA TYR A 49 3.93 -1.68 -17.27
C TYR A 49 2.75 -0.93 -16.64
N GLN A 50 1.63 -0.84 -17.36
CA GLN A 50 0.40 -0.21 -16.86
C GLN A 50 -0.14 -0.92 -15.61
N THR A 51 -0.06 -2.26 -15.56
CA THR A 51 -0.36 -3.04 -14.35
C THR A 51 0.52 -2.62 -13.18
N GLY A 52 1.83 -2.45 -13.40
CA GLY A 52 2.76 -1.96 -12.37
C GLY A 52 2.35 -0.59 -11.81
N VAL A 53 2.01 0.36 -12.69
CA VAL A 53 1.54 1.71 -12.31
C VAL A 53 0.24 1.63 -11.52
N GLN A 54 -0.72 0.85 -12.00
CA GLN A 54 -2.03 0.70 -11.37
C GLN A 54 -1.92 0.13 -9.94
N TYR A 55 -1.09 -0.91 -9.76
CA TYR A 55 -0.86 -1.50 -8.43
C TYR A 55 -0.13 -0.54 -7.50
N GLN A 56 0.86 0.22 -8.01
CA GLN A 56 1.50 1.26 -7.23
C GLN A 56 0.49 2.29 -6.72
N MET A 57 -0.34 2.84 -7.60
CA MET A 57 -1.33 3.86 -7.23
C MET A 57 -2.37 3.31 -6.24
N LEU A 58 -2.90 2.12 -6.48
CA LEU A 58 -3.88 1.48 -5.59
C LEU A 58 -3.31 1.30 -4.17
N HIS A 59 -2.08 0.81 -4.04
CA HIS A 59 -1.48 0.55 -2.73
C HIS A 59 -0.86 1.79 -2.09
N ALA A 60 -0.48 2.80 -2.87
CA ALA A 60 -0.17 4.14 -2.36
C ALA A 60 -1.40 4.78 -1.70
N PHE A 61 -2.58 4.65 -2.33
CA PHE A 61 -3.84 5.05 -1.73
C PHE A 61 -4.18 4.22 -0.48
N GLY A 62 -3.98 2.89 -0.54
CA GLY A 62 -4.13 2.01 0.62
C GLY A 62 -3.24 2.42 1.80
N LEU A 63 -2.01 2.84 1.53
CA LEU A 63 -1.09 3.36 2.55
C LEU A 63 -1.64 4.63 3.23
N MET A 64 -2.26 5.53 2.47
CA MET A 64 -2.92 6.71 3.04
C MET A 64 -4.11 6.31 3.93
N ILE A 65 -4.90 5.31 3.52
CA ILE A 65 -6.00 4.74 4.35
C ILE A 65 -5.44 4.19 5.66
N VAL A 66 -4.34 3.44 5.66
CA VAL A 66 -3.69 2.95 6.89
C VAL A 66 -3.32 4.11 7.82
N GLY A 67 -2.84 5.22 7.24
CA GLY A 67 -2.54 6.44 8.01
C GLY A 67 -3.79 7.05 8.66
N ILE A 68 -4.88 7.17 7.91
CA ILE A 68 -6.16 7.71 8.39
C ILE A 68 -6.76 6.82 9.48
N VAL A 69 -6.78 5.49 9.27
CA VAL A 69 -7.26 4.55 10.28
C VAL A 69 -6.42 4.67 11.55
N GLY A 70 -5.09 4.74 11.42
CA GLY A 70 -4.19 4.92 12.57
C GLY A 70 -4.35 6.26 13.29
N GLN A 71 -4.83 7.30 12.61
CA GLN A 71 -5.18 8.59 13.23
C GLN A 71 -6.43 8.46 14.10
N VAL A 72 -7.43 7.72 13.63
CA VAL A 72 -8.74 7.59 14.30
C VAL A 72 -8.69 6.55 15.44
N THR A 73 -8.07 5.40 15.21
CA THR A 73 -8.09 4.25 16.14
C THR A 73 -6.85 4.15 17.02
N GLY A 74 -5.85 4.99 16.78
CA GLY A 74 -4.53 4.89 17.39
C GLY A 74 -3.57 3.97 16.61
N ALA A 75 -2.28 4.21 16.80
CA ALA A 75 -1.23 3.43 16.14
C ALA A 75 -1.11 2.03 16.79
N SER A 76 -1.18 0.97 15.98
CA SER A 76 -1.01 -0.41 16.42
C SER A 76 0.13 -1.12 15.67
N PRO A 77 0.67 -2.23 16.20
CA PRO A 77 1.63 -3.05 15.47
C PRO A 77 1.08 -3.55 14.13
N ARG A 78 -0.21 -3.93 14.06
CA ARG A 78 -0.87 -4.40 12.83
C ARG A 78 -0.86 -3.33 11.76
N LEU A 79 -1.22 -2.08 12.08
CA LEU A 79 -1.20 -0.97 11.13
C LEU A 79 0.22 -0.64 10.65
N ARG A 80 1.21 -0.70 11.55
CA ARG A 80 2.62 -0.50 11.18
C ARG A 80 3.11 -1.56 10.22
N TRP A 81 2.74 -2.83 10.43
CA TRP A 81 3.09 -3.90 9.51
C TRP A 81 2.34 -3.80 8.19
N SER A 82 1.04 -3.48 8.21
CA SER A 82 0.25 -3.22 6.99
C SER A 82 0.92 -2.14 6.12
N ALA A 83 1.31 -1.00 6.72
CA ALA A 83 2.02 0.06 6.01
C ALA A 83 3.35 -0.41 5.39
N ARG A 84 4.17 -1.15 6.15
CA ARG A 84 5.46 -1.67 5.67
C ARG A 84 5.27 -2.65 4.50
N LEU A 85 4.28 -3.53 4.60
CA LEU A 85 3.98 -4.52 3.58
C LEU A 85 3.40 -3.88 2.31
N MET A 86 2.63 -2.80 2.41
CA MET A 86 2.21 -2.02 1.23
C MET A 86 3.40 -1.41 0.50
N ILE A 87 4.34 -0.82 1.22
CA ILE A 87 5.57 -0.26 0.63
C ILE A 87 6.42 -1.37 0.01
N ALA A 88 6.66 -2.47 0.73
CA ALA A 88 7.40 -3.62 0.22
C ALA A 88 6.75 -4.21 -1.04
N GLY A 89 5.43 -4.32 -1.04
CA GLY A 89 4.66 -4.76 -2.20
C GLY A 89 4.87 -3.86 -3.43
N ILE A 90 4.82 -2.55 -3.26
CA ILE A 90 5.10 -1.60 -4.36
C ILE A 90 6.53 -1.79 -4.89
N VAL A 91 7.52 -1.90 -4.00
CA VAL A 91 8.92 -2.09 -4.40
C VAL A 91 9.12 -3.39 -5.16
N PHE A 92 8.60 -4.51 -4.65
CA PHE A 92 8.81 -5.82 -5.26
C PHE A 92 7.92 -6.05 -6.48
N PHE A 93 6.66 -5.63 -6.47
CA PHE A 93 5.76 -5.83 -7.59
C PHE A 93 5.98 -4.78 -8.69
N SER A 94 5.68 -3.52 -8.41
CA SER A 94 5.76 -2.46 -9.42
C SER A 94 7.20 -2.16 -9.80
N GLY A 95 8.12 -2.15 -8.82
CA GLY A 95 9.55 -1.92 -9.05
C GLY A 95 10.17 -2.98 -9.96
N SER A 96 9.86 -4.28 -9.79
CA SER A 96 10.37 -5.34 -10.68
C SER A 96 9.88 -5.16 -12.12
N ILE A 97 8.63 -4.76 -12.31
CA ILE A 97 8.05 -4.49 -13.63
C ILE A 97 8.75 -3.30 -14.29
N TYR A 98 8.98 -2.21 -13.56
CA TYR A 98 9.68 -1.03 -14.09
C TYR A 98 11.12 -1.36 -14.47
N LEU A 99 11.84 -2.11 -13.65
CA LEU A 99 13.22 -2.54 -13.96
C LEU A 99 13.27 -3.43 -15.20
N MET A 100 12.35 -4.38 -15.33
CA MET A 100 12.27 -5.22 -16.56
C MET A 100 11.93 -4.40 -17.80
N THR A 101 11.09 -3.38 -17.67
CA THR A 101 10.78 -2.45 -18.77
C THR A 101 12.01 -1.63 -19.16
N ALA A 102 12.85 -1.28 -18.19
CA ALA A 102 14.12 -0.58 -18.42
C ALA A 102 15.25 -1.50 -18.92
N GLY A 103 14.98 -2.77 -19.24
CA GLY A 103 15.97 -3.69 -19.80
C GLY A 103 16.64 -4.63 -18.80
N ALA A 104 16.23 -4.66 -17.55
CA ALA A 104 16.74 -5.61 -16.57
C ALA A 104 16.37 -7.07 -16.92
N PRO A 105 17.12 -8.08 -16.44
CA PRO A 105 16.87 -9.48 -16.74
C PRO A 105 15.45 -9.92 -16.38
N ARG A 106 14.82 -10.73 -17.24
CA ARG A 106 13.45 -11.26 -17.04
C ARG A 106 13.29 -12.08 -15.76
N GLY A 107 14.38 -12.58 -15.18
CA GLY A 107 14.37 -13.27 -13.89
C GLY A 107 13.82 -12.42 -12.74
N LEU A 108 13.86 -11.08 -12.83
CA LEU A 108 13.22 -10.18 -11.87
C LEU A 108 11.69 -10.35 -11.80
N GLY A 109 11.06 -10.93 -12.83
CA GLY A 109 9.64 -11.26 -12.79
C GLY A 109 9.27 -12.25 -11.67
N MET A 110 10.21 -13.07 -11.19
CA MET A 110 10.01 -13.95 -10.04
C MET A 110 9.86 -13.19 -8.70
N VAL A 111 10.25 -11.94 -8.65
CA VAL A 111 10.09 -11.09 -7.45
C VAL A 111 8.67 -10.51 -7.34
N ALA A 112 8.00 -10.30 -8.48
CA ALA A 112 6.65 -9.74 -8.49
C ALA A 112 5.62 -10.52 -7.63
N PRO A 113 5.57 -11.86 -7.63
CA PRO A 113 4.69 -12.62 -6.74
C PRO A 113 4.89 -12.35 -5.26
N LEU A 114 6.14 -12.11 -4.82
CA LEU A 114 6.43 -11.72 -3.42
C LEU A 114 5.78 -10.37 -3.08
N GLY A 115 5.79 -9.44 -4.02
CA GLY A 115 5.07 -8.17 -3.89
C GLY A 115 3.56 -8.37 -3.78
N GLY A 116 2.99 -9.27 -4.60
CA GLY A 116 1.57 -9.63 -4.53
C GLY A 116 1.16 -10.21 -3.18
N VAL A 117 1.95 -11.14 -2.64
CA VAL A 117 1.74 -11.70 -1.28
C VAL A 117 1.85 -10.61 -0.21
N SER A 118 2.80 -9.68 -0.34
CA SER A 118 2.94 -8.54 0.57
C SER A 118 1.68 -7.67 0.59
N PHE A 119 1.08 -7.41 -0.56
CA PHE A 119 -0.17 -6.67 -0.67
C PHE A 119 -1.33 -7.39 0.02
N MET A 120 -1.49 -8.68 -0.24
CA MET A 120 -2.55 -9.49 0.40
C MET A 120 -2.40 -9.48 1.92
N ALA A 121 -1.20 -9.68 2.44
CA ALA A 121 -0.93 -9.63 3.88
C ALA A 121 -1.19 -8.23 4.46
N ALA A 122 -0.85 -7.15 3.73
CA ALA A 122 -1.11 -5.78 4.16
C ALA A 122 -2.61 -5.51 4.34
N TRP A 123 -3.42 -5.89 3.37
CA TRP A 123 -4.88 -5.73 3.43
C TRP A 123 -5.50 -6.62 4.51
N ALA A 124 -5.03 -7.85 4.68
CA ALA A 124 -5.49 -8.75 5.74
C ALA A 124 -5.23 -8.17 7.14
N LEU A 125 -4.05 -7.58 7.37
CA LEU A 125 -3.70 -6.93 8.64
C LEU A 125 -4.54 -5.69 8.90
N LEU A 126 -4.85 -4.89 7.89
CA LEU A 126 -5.73 -3.74 8.01
C LEU A 126 -7.15 -4.18 8.38
N ALA A 127 -7.70 -5.16 7.66
CA ALA A 127 -9.02 -5.72 7.94
C ALA A 127 -9.08 -6.30 9.36
N TRP A 128 -8.07 -7.07 9.75
CA TRP A 128 -7.99 -7.62 11.11
C TRP A 128 -7.95 -6.53 12.18
N HIS A 129 -7.20 -5.45 11.93
CA HIS A 129 -7.16 -4.34 12.87
C HIS A 129 -8.54 -3.73 13.11
N VAL A 130 -9.29 -3.48 12.02
CA VAL A 130 -10.63 -2.86 12.10
C VAL A 130 -11.67 -3.79 12.74
N LEU A 131 -11.59 -5.09 12.48
CA LEU A 131 -12.54 -6.08 13.01
C LEU A 131 -12.30 -6.45 14.48
N SER A 132 -11.05 -6.36 14.97
CA SER A 132 -10.68 -6.83 16.33
C SER A 132 -11.37 -6.08 17.48
N PRO A 133 -11.59 -4.76 17.45
CA PRO A 133 -12.32 -4.04 18.51
C PRO A 133 -13.77 -4.47 18.64
N THR A 134 -14.40 -4.80 17.52
CA THR A 134 -15.80 -5.23 17.47
C THR A 134 -15.99 -6.58 18.19
N LEU A 135 -15.06 -7.50 18.02
CA LEU A 135 -15.11 -8.82 18.66
C LEU A 135 -14.89 -8.75 20.18
N SER A 136 -14.02 -7.88 20.67
CA SER A 136 -13.80 -7.70 22.11
C SER A 136 -14.96 -6.97 22.80
N GLY A 137 -15.64 -6.05 22.11
CA GLY A 137 -16.85 -5.39 22.60
C GLY A 137 -18.02 -6.37 22.80
N ILE A 138 -18.26 -7.25 21.84
CA ILE A 138 -19.32 -8.27 21.91
C ILE A 138 -19.06 -9.27 23.03
N ALA A 139 -17.82 -9.71 23.22
CA ALA A 139 -17.45 -10.64 24.28
C ALA A 139 -17.60 -10.02 25.70
N GLY A 140 -17.31 -8.72 25.84
CA GLY A 140 -17.45 -8.01 27.12
C GLY A 140 -18.90 -7.73 27.52
N GLU A 141 -19.77 -7.53 26.53
CA GLU A 141 -21.21 -7.24 26.77
C GLU A 141 -22.00 -8.51 27.14
N GLY A 142 -21.60 -9.66 26.59
CA GLY A 142 -22.18 -10.96 26.95
C GLY A 142 -21.84 -11.37 28.40
N ALA A 143 -20.66 -11.04 28.89
CA ALA A 143 -20.24 -11.33 30.26
C ALA A 143 -20.94 -10.45 31.33
N ARG A 144 -21.39 -9.24 30.96
CA ARG A 144 -22.12 -8.33 31.88
C ARG A 144 -23.62 -8.62 32.00
N LYS A 145 -24.23 -9.34 31.05
CA LYS A 145 -25.63 -9.68 31.06
C LYS A 145 -25.95 -11.04 31.68
N GLY A 146 -24.93 -11.80 32.10
CA GLY A 146 -25.05 -13.13 32.69
C GLY A 146 -24.72 -13.22 34.19
N GLY A 147 -24.67 -12.06 34.91
CA GLY A 147 -24.39 -12.01 36.34
C GLY A 147 -25.59 -11.48 37.17
#